data_0a615b29ed1c1c3b4acc999004094284
#
_entry.id   0a615b29ed1c1c3b4acc999004094284
#
_cell.length_a   1.000
_cell.length_b   1.000
_cell.length_c   1.000
_cell.angle_alpha   90.00
_cell.angle_beta   90.00
_cell.angle_gamma   90.00
#
_symmetry.space_group_name_H-M   'P 1'
#
loop_
_entity.id
_entity.type
_entity.pdbx_description
1 polymer ?
#
loop_
_entity_poly.entity_id
_entity_poly.type
_entity_poly.pdbx_seq_one_letter_code
_entity_poly.pdbx_strand_id
1 'polypeptide(L)'
;MSQHTHDTAPTAYVEANGIRFAYRRFGTPGRTPVVFFQHFMGNLDDHDPAISDGFAVDREVILFNNTGVSSTSGLVPETIEQMAADAAAFIDALGLDSVDLVGHSMGGLVAQEVAIQRPDLARRVVLVGTGPRGGERIGQMTPEIAALFGKKYPRQEDMWLPILFAPTETSQKSGREYVDRIVARKDRDDPFSEQSILAQRTAIGAYGAAKDPAYRNLKSLTAPVLVVNGTDDIIIATINSYILQQFLPDAQLIIYPDANHGAHFQYPDLFLKHTRLFLDEQ
;
A
#
# COMPACT_ATOMS: atom_id res chain seq x y z
N MET A 1 -21.15 -0.92 15.76
CA MET A 1 -19.69 -0.99 15.84
C MET A 1 -19.27 -2.41 15.50
N SER A 2 -18.34 -2.61 14.58
CA SER A 2 -17.72 -3.92 14.38
C SER A 2 -17.07 -4.35 15.69
N GLN A 3 -17.29 -5.59 16.10
CA GLN A 3 -16.60 -6.17 17.27
C GLN A 3 -15.16 -6.59 16.96
N HIS A 4 -14.71 -6.41 15.71
CA HIS A 4 -13.41 -6.88 15.21
C HIS A 4 -12.41 -5.73 15.06
N THR A 5 -11.16 -6.04 15.37
CA THR A 5 -9.96 -5.24 15.13
C THR A 5 -9.15 -5.88 14.01
N HIS A 6 -8.04 -5.29 13.62
CA HIS A 6 -7.07 -5.89 12.72
C HIS A 6 -6.71 -7.33 13.10
N ASP A 7 -6.41 -7.55 14.39
CA ASP A 7 -5.95 -8.85 14.89
C ASP A 7 -7.06 -9.90 14.99
N THR A 8 -8.33 -9.46 15.10
CA THR A 8 -9.47 -10.36 15.36
C THR A 8 -10.43 -10.50 14.20
N ALA A 9 -10.31 -9.68 13.14
CA ALA A 9 -11.14 -9.79 11.95
C ALA A 9 -10.91 -11.14 11.26
N PRO A 10 -11.98 -11.92 10.99
CA PRO A 10 -11.83 -13.19 10.30
C PRO A 10 -11.41 -12.94 8.85
N THR A 11 -10.58 -13.82 8.31
CA THR A 11 -10.32 -13.85 6.87
C THR A 11 -11.54 -14.42 6.16
N ALA A 12 -12.10 -13.62 5.26
CA ALA A 12 -13.22 -13.99 4.39
C ALA A 12 -12.74 -14.12 2.94
N TYR A 13 -13.60 -14.64 2.09
CA TYR A 13 -13.28 -14.85 0.68
C TYR A 13 -14.42 -14.36 -0.21
N VAL A 14 -14.06 -13.80 -1.37
CA VAL A 14 -15.02 -13.42 -2.41
C VAL A 14 -14.46 -13.82 -3.78
N GLU A 15 -15.35 -14.27 -4.67
CA GLU A 15 -14.99 -14.62 -6.04
C GLU A 15 -15.17 -13.42 -6.98
N ALA A 16 -14.13 -13.10 -7.74
CA ALA A 16 -14.19 -12.10 -8.80
C ALA A 16 -13.33 -12.56 -9.98
N ASN A 17 -13.89 -12.58 -11.19
CA ASN A 17 -13.20 -12.97 -12.43
C ASN A 17 -12.45 -14.32 -12.35
N GLY A 18 -13.00 -15.30 -11.61
CA GLY A 18 -12.39 -16.62 -11.42
C GLY A 18 -11.24 -16.65 -10.41
N ILE A 19 -11.04 -15.57 -9.67
CA ILE A 19 -10.06 -15.44 -8.58
C ILE A 19 -10.82 -15.43 -7.27
N ARG A 20 -10.40 -16.28 -6.32
CA ARG A 20 -10.91 -16.29 -4.94
C ARG A 20 -10.02 -15.42 -4.08
N PHE A 21 -10.45 -14.18 -3.84
CA PHE A 21 -9.72 -13.19 -3.03
C PHE A 21 -9.91 -13.41 -1.54
N ALA A 22 -8.81 -13.45 -0.79
CA ALA A 22 -8.80 -13.40 0.66
C ALA A 22 -8.80 -11.94 1.11
N TYR A 23 -9.67 -11.61 2.08
CA TYR A 23 -9.77 -10.26 2.61
C TYR A 23 -10.23 -10.25 4.07
N ARG A 24 -10.02 -9.12 4.75
CA ARG A 24 -10.60 -8.82 6.06
C ARG A 24 -11.35 -7.51 5.99
N ARG A 25 -12.54 -7.48 6.57
CA ARG A 25 -13.41 -6.30 6.61
C ARG A 25 -13.86 -6.06 8.04
N PHE A 26 -13.59 -4.87 8.57
CA PHE A 26 -13.91 -4.49 9.94
C PHE A 26 -14.05 -2.97 10.06
N GLY A 27 -14.40 -2.48 11.26
CA GLY A 27 -14.58 -1.06 11.51
C GLY A 27 -16.05 -0.61 11.53
N THR A 28 -16.26 0.69 11.51
CA THR A 28 -17.58 1.32 11.69
C THR A 28 -18.17 1.71 10.34
N PRO A 29 -19.34 1.18 9.95
CA PRO A 29 -20.01 1.60 8.71
C PRO A 29 -20.53 3.04 8.81
N GLY A 30 -20.79 3.67 7.65
CA GLY A 30 -21.45 4.97 7.55
C GLY A 30 -20.69 6.06 6.82
N ARG A 31 -19.36 5.93 6.72
CA ARG A 31 -18.51 6.73 5.82
C ARG A 31 -18.04 5.87 4.66
N THR A 32 -17.45 6.49 3.64
CA THR A 32 -16.83 5.78 2.52
C THR A 32 -15.78 4.78 3.05
N PRO A 33 -15.87 3.50 2.67
CA PRO A 33 -14.89 2.49 3.07
C PRO A 33 -13.49 2.80 2.57
N VAL A 34 -12.48 2.37 3.33
CA VAL A 34 -11.07 2.46 2.92
C VAL A 34 -10.57 1.08 2.51
N VAL A 35 -10.01 0.99 1.29
CA VAL A 35 -9.34 -0.22 0.78
C VAL A 35 -7.85 0.00 0.79
N PHE A 36 -7.11 -0.90 1.44
CA PHE A 36 -5.65 -0.85 1.56
C PHE A 36 -4.97 -1.73 0.53
N PHE A 37 -4.00 -1.17 -0.16
CA PHE A 37 -3.15 -1.83 -1.15
C PHE A 37 -1.75 -2.03 -0.58
N GLN A 38 -1.32 -3.29 -0.55
CA GLN A 38 -0.11 -3.71 0.14
C GLN A 38 1.16 -3.47 -0.68
N HIS A 39 2.28 -3.29 0.02
CA HIS A 39 3.61 -3.15 -0.56
C HIS A 39 4.13 -4.46 -1.20
N PHE A 40 5.27 -4.40 -1.87
CA PHE A 40 6.01 -5.56 -2.38
C PHE A 40 6.29 -6.57 -1.26
N MET A 41 5.98 -7.84 -1.49
CA MET A 41 6.09 -8.93 -0.50
C MET A 41 5.21 -8.74 0.75
N GLY A 42 4.18 -7.89 0.70
CA GLY A 42 3.21 -7.72 1.78
C GLY A 42 1.91 -8.50 1.55
N ASN A 43 1.31 -9.03 2.60
CA ASN A 43 0.00 -9.69 2.61
C ASN A 43 -0.94 -9.06 3.65
N LEU A 44 -2.05 -9.72 3.99
CA LEU A 44 -3.01 -9.25 4.98
C LEU A 44 -2.40 -8.92 6.35
N ASP A 45 -1.30 -9.55 6.72
CA ASP A 45 -0.68 -9.45 8.05
C ASP A 45 0.41 -8.39 8.14
N ASP A 46 0.82 -7.79 7.01
CA ASP A 46 1.88 -6.76 6.99
C ASP A 46 1.31 -5.33 7.01
N HIS A 47 -0.02 -5.16 7.07
CA HIS A 47 -0.63 -3.87 7.38
C HIS A 47 -0.46 -3.55 8.86
N ASP A 48 -0.12 -2.29 9.19
CA ASP A 48 0.03 -1.87 10.59
C ASP A 48 -1.33 -1.79 11.30
N PRO A 49 -1.55 -2.60 12.37
CA PRO A 49 -2.75 -2.50 13.20
C PRO A 49 -3.01 -1.09 13.73
N ALA A 50 -1.96 -0.32 14.09
CA ALA A 50 -2.12 1.05 14.58
C ALA A 50 -2.80 1.96 13.54
N ILE A 51 -2.57 1.72 12.25
CA ILE A 51 -3.19 2.47 11.16
C ILE A 51 -4.58 1.92 10.83
N SER A 52 -4.69 0.63 10.58
CA SER A 52 -5.97 0.03 10.17
C SER A 52 -7.04 0.11 11.26
N ASP A 53 -6.71 -0.16 12.52
CA ASP A 53 -7.63 0.04 13.65
C ASP A 53 -7.91 1.52 13.89
N GLY A 54 -6.93 2.38 13.65
CA GLY A 54 -7.12 3.82 13.65
C GLY A 54 -8.24 4.24 12.70
N PHE A 55 -8.22 3.81 11.44
CA PHE A 55 -9.29 4.07 10.48
C PHE A 55 -10.61 3.41 10.86
N ALA A 56 -10.56 2.20 11.43
CA ALA A 56 -11.74 1.41 11.80
C ALA A 56 -12.64 2.08 12.85
N VAL A 57 -12.14 3.09 13.56
CA VAL A 57 -12.92 3.85 14.55
C VAL A 57 -14.15 4.51 13.92
N ASP A 58 -14.03 5.04 12.71
CA ASP A 58 -15.05 5.87 12.07
C ASP A 58 -15.44 5.46 10.64
N ARG A 59 -14.81 4.43 10.06
CA ARG A 59 -15.14 3.89 8.72
C ARG A 59 -14.82 2.41 8.60
N GLU A 60 -15.37 1.76 7.60
CA GLU A 60 -14.99 0.38 7.27
C GLU A 60 -13.60 0.35 6.66
N VAL A 61 -12.81 -0.62 7.08
CA VAL A 61 -11.48 -0.95 6.58
C VAL A 61 -11.55 -2.29 5.85
N ILE A 62 -10.97 -2.32 4.66
CA ILE A 62 -10.86 -3.53 3.83
C ILE A 62 -9.38 -3.75 3.52
N LEU A 63 -8.84 -4.85 4.03
CA LEU A 63 -7.53 -5.37 3.71
C LEU A 63 -7.71 -6.57 2.79
N PHE A 64 -6.90 -6.70 1.73
CA PHE A 64 -6.98 -7.84 0.82
C PHE A 64 -5.60 -8.25 0.31
N ASN A 65 -5.47 -9.50 -0.09
CA ASN A 65 -4.31 -9.95 -0.83
C ASN A 65 -4.53 -9.76 -2.33
N ASN A 66 -3.50 -9.26 -3.01
CA ASN A 66 -3.48 -9.25 -4.48
C ASN A 66 -3.63 -10.68 -5.05
N THR A 67 -4.04 -10.79 -6.31
CA THR A 67 -4.11 -12.06 -7.04
C THR A 67 -2.83 -12.87 -6.89
N GLY A 68 -2.96 -14.16 -6.55
CA GLY A 68 -1.84 -15.09 -6.39
C GLY A 68 -0.94 -14.87 -5.18
N VAL A 69 -1.32 -13.97 -4.26
CA VAL A 69 -0.59 -13.72 -3.03
C VAL A 69 -1.21 -14.49 -1.87
N SER A 70 -0.39 -15.24 -1.15
CA SER A 70 -0.78 -15.99 0.06
C SER A 70 -2.04 -16.82 -0.17
N SER A 71 -3.12 -16.62 0.58
CA SER A 71 -4.37 -17.39 0.45
C SER A 71 -5.30 -16.92 -0.69
N THR A 72 -4.94 -15.88 -1.45
CA THR A 72 -5.67 -15.51 -2.67
C THR A 72 -5.24 -16.38 -3.84
N SER A 73 -6.22 -16.96 -4.56
CA SER A 73 -5.96 -17.86 -5.68
C SER A 73 -5.41 -17.16 -6.93
N GLY A 74 -5.01 -17.95 -7.91
CA GLY A 74 -4.49 -17.48 -9.20
C GLY A 74 -2.97 -17.35 -9.23
N LEU A 75 -2.47 -16.65 -10.22
CA LEU A 75 -1.05 -16.32 -10.38
C LEU A 75 -0.90 -14.79 -10.30
N VAL A 76 0.14 -14.34 -9.63
CA VAL A 76 0.44 -12.90 -9.54
C VAL A 76 0.67 -12.34 -10.95
N PRO A 77 -0.07 -11.28 -11.35
CA PRO A 77 0.16 -10.62 -12.64
C PRO A 77 1.55 -9.97 -12.70
N GLU A 78 2.14 -9.98 -13.90
CA GLU A 78 3.44 -9.35 -14.16
C GLU A 78 3.34 -7.89 -14.61
N THR A 79 2.16 -7.27 -14.44
CA THR A 79 1.91 -5.85 -14.72
C THR A 79 1.08 -5.19 -13.62
N ILE A 80 1.38 -3.94 -13.31
CA ILE A 80 0.62 -3.15 -12.33
C ILE A 80 -0.81 -2.91 -12.83
N GLU A 81 -0.97 -2.72 -14.14
CA GLU A 81 -2.27 -2.50 -14.77
C GLU A 81 -3.22 -3.69 -14.58
N GLN A 82 -2.71 -4.93 -14.69
CA GLN A 82 -3.54 -6.12 -14.46
C GLN A 82 -3.84 -6.30 -12.95
N MET A 83 -2.87 -6.03 -12.07
CA MET A 83 -3.12 -6.02 -10.61
C MET A 83 -4.23 -5.04 -10.26
N ALA A 84 -4.26 -3.87 -10.90
CA ALA A 84 -5.30 -2.86 -10.71
C ALA A 84 -6.67 -3.32 -11.23
N ALA A 85 -6.72 -3.95 -12.40
CA ALA A 85 -7.97 -4.51 -12.94
C ALA A 85 -8.55 -5.61 -12.03
N ASP A 86 -7.70 -6.48 -11.50
CA ASP A 86 -8.10 -7.53 -10.57
C ASP A 86 -8.61 -6.95 -9.24
N ALA A 87 -7.92 -5.92 -8.71
CA ALA A 87 -8.32 -5.23 -7.50
C ALA A 87 -9.67 -4.49 -7.66
N ALA A 88 -9.89 -3.86 -8.82
CA ALA A 88 -11.18 -3.24 -9.13
C ALA A 88 -12.30 -4.29 -9.17
N ALA A 89 -12.08 -5.44 -9.80
CA ALA A 89 -13.04 -6.54 -9.82
C ALA A 89 -13.33 -7.09 -8.40
N PHE A 90 -12.32 -7.16 -7.53
CA PHE A 90 -12.49 -7.51 -6.12
C PHE A 90 -13.41 -6.50 -5.41
N ILE A 91 -13.19 -5.20 -5.59
CA ILE A 91 -14.01 -4.15 -4.96
C ILE A 91 -15.46 -4.21 -5.47
N ASP A 92 -15.66 -4.40 -6.78
CA ASP A 92 -16.99 -4.60 -7.37
C ASP A 92 -17.70 -5.84 -6.78
N ALA A 93 -16.98 -6.95 -6.58
CA ALA A 93 -17.54 -8.17 -5.99
C ALA A 93 -17.95 -8.02 -4.52
N LEU A 94 -17.40 -7.03 -3.80
CA LEU A 94 -17.86 -6.66 -2.46
C LEU A 94 -19.12 -5.77 -2.49
N GLY A 95 -19.61 -5.39 -3.66
CA GLY A 95 -20.78 -4.50 -3.82
C GLY A 95 -20.50 -3.06 -3.42
N LEU A 96 -19.29 -2.57 -3.63
CA LEU A 96 -18.88 -1.21 -3.27
C LEU A 96 -18.82 -0.33 -4.52
N ASP A 97 -19.66 0.69 -4.56
CA ASP A 97 -19.74 1.63 -5.69
C ASP A 97 -18.71 2.77 -5.63
N SER A 98 -18.17 3.05 -4.43
CA SER A 98 -17.17 4.10 -4.22
C SER A 98 -16.36 3.82 -2.95
N VAL A 99 -15.05 3.97 -3.04
CA VAL A 99 -14.09 3.70 -1.95
C VAL A 99 -12.99 4.76 -1.90
N ASP A 100 -12.37 4.89 -0.73
CA ASP A 100 -11.09 5.57 -0.60
C ASP A 100 -9.96 4.54 -0.72
N LEU A 101 -8.92 4.86 -1.49
CA LEU A 101 -7.79 3.97 -1.73
C LEU A 101 -6.60 4.42 -0.89
N VAL A 102 -5.98 3.52 -0.17
CA VAL A 102 -4.70 3.78 0.54
C VAL A 102 -3.67 2.78 0.03
N GLY A 103 -2.67 3.26 -0.69
CA GLY A 103 -1.64 2.41 -1.31
C GLY A 103 -0.24 2.75 -0.81
N HIS A 104 0.47 1.74 -0.27
CA HIS A 104 1.87 1.86 0.14
C HIS A 104 2.79 1.20 -0.87
N SER A 105 3.85 1.91 -1.30
CA SER A 105 4.89 1.36 -2.18
C SER A 105 4.31 0.81 -3.49
N MET A 106 4.49 -0.47 -3.81
CA MET A 106 3.83 -1.14 -4.94
C MET A 106 2.31 -0.97 -4.89
N GLY A 107 1.70 -1.06 -3.71
CA GLY A 107 0.27 -0.81 -3.55
C GLY A 107 -0.16 0.59 -3.98
N GLY A 108 0.73 1.58 -3.86
CA GLY A 108 0.51 2.92 -4.40
C GLY A 108 0.57 2.98 -5.93
N LEU A 109 1.39 2.14 -6.58
CA LEU A 109 1.38 2.00 -8.04
C LEU A 109 0.05 1.39 -8.51
N VAL A 110 -0.42 0.35 -7.82
CA VAL A 110 -1.71 -0.32 -8.10
C VAL A 110 -2.88 0.62 -7.86
N ALA A 111 -2.91 1.35 -6.75
CA ALA A 111 -3.99 2.30 -6.42
C ALA A 111 -4.11 3.44 -7.44
N GLN A 112 -2.99 3.95 -7.98
CA GLN A 112 -2.98 4.90 -9.09
C GLN A 112 -3.68 4.33 -10.33
N GLU A 113 -3.29 3.10 -10.73
CA GLU A 113 -3.88 2.45 -11.91
C GLU A 113 -5.36 2.09 -11.70
N VAL A 114 -5.80 1.72 -10.48
CA VAL A 114 -7.24 1.56 -10.16
C VAL A 114 -7.97 2.88 -10.39
N ALA A 115 -7.46 3.99 -9.84
CA ALA A 115 -8.10 5.30 -9.98
C ALA A 115 -8.12 5.82 -11.43
N ILE A 116 -7.14 5.44 -12.25
CA ILE A 116 -7.10 5.76 -13.69
C ILE A 116 -8.08 4.90 -14.48
N GLN A 117 -8.13 3.59 -14.24
CA GLN A 117 -8.99 2.65 -14.96
C GLN A 117 -10.46 2.76 -14.55
N ARG A 118 -10.71 3.07 -13.28
CA ARG A 118 -12.02 3.14 -12.65
C ARG A 118 -12.19 4.44 -11.83
N PRO A 119 -12.26 5.59 -12.53
CA PRO A 119 -12.44 6.89 -11.87
C PRO A 119 -13.79 7.02 -11.14
N ASP A 120 -14.77 6.19 -11.49
CA ASP A 120 -16.04 6.05 -10.79
C ASP A 120 -15.91 5.43 -9.40
N LEU A 121 -14.93 4.55 -9.22
CA LEU A 121 -14.73 3.78 -8.00
C LEU A 121 -13.91 4.53 -6.95
N ALA A 122 -12.89 5.28 -7.36
CA ALA A 122 -11.96 5.97 -6.49
C ALA A 122 -12.46 7.36 -6.09
N ARG A 123 -12.95 7.52 -4.86
CA ARG A 123 -13.37 8.84 -4.35
C ARG A 123 -12.18 9.73 -3.99
N ARG A 124 -11.24 9.21 -3.23
CA ARG A 124 -9.97 9.84 -2.83
C ARG A 124 -8.87 8.80 -2.76
N VAL A 125 -7.62 9.24 -2.98
CA VAL A 125 -6.47 8.35 -3.03
C VAL A 125 -5.37 8.85 -2.08
N VAL A 126 -4.87 7.97 -1.23
CA VAL A 126 -3.71 8.23 -0.36
C VAL A 126 -2.54 7.38 -0.86
N LEU A 127 -1.49 8.02 -1.31
CA LEU A 127 -0.29 7.40 -1.87
C LEU A 127 0.87 7.56 -0.90
N VAL A 128 1.42 6.44 -0.43
CA VAL A 128 2.48 6.45 0.58
C VAL A 128 3.74 5.77 0.05
N GLY A 129 4.90 6.42 0.12
CA GLY A 129 6.19 5.83 -0.25
C GLY A 129 6.17 5.25 -1.68
N THR A 130 5.58 5.96 -2.62
CA THR A 130 5.38 5.49 -4.00
C THR A 130 5.77 6.56 -5.02
N GLY A 131 5.60 6.28 -6.30
CA GLY A 131 5.96 7.21 -7.36
C GLY A 131 5.14 7.01 -8.63
N PRO A 132 5.30 7.89 -9.63
CA PRO A 132 4.60 7.81 -10.90
C PRO A 132 5.18 6.72 -11.79
N ARG A 133 4.44 6.31 -12.80
CA ARG A 133 4.93 5.44 -13.88
C ARG A 133 6.13 6.09 -14.55
N GLY A 134 7.25 5.36 -14.63
CA GLY A 134 8.52 5.89 -15.15
C GLY A 134 9.24 6.87 -14.23
N GLY A 135 8.86 6.90 -12.94
CA GLY A 135 9.50 7.75 -11.93
C GLY A 135 10.95 7.37 -11.63
N GLU A 136 11.62 8.24 -10.87
CA GLU A 136 13.05 8.13 -10.57
C GLU A 136 13.38 6.84 -9.82
N ARG A 137 14.18 5.98 -10.44
CA ARG A 137 14.69 4.72 -9.89
C ARG A 137 13.65 3.71 -9.43
N ILE A 138 12.37 3.82 -9.82
CA ILE A 138 11.35 2.82 -9.48
C ILE A 138 11.74 1.47 -10.08
N GLY A 139 11.71 0.43 -9.26
CA GLY A 139 12.07 -0.94 -9.65
C GLY A 139 13.59 -1.18 -9.84
N GLN A 140 14.43 -0.18 -9.58
CA GLN A 140 15.88 -0.36 -9.63
C GLN A 140 16.38 -0.99 -8.33
N MET A 141 16.91 -2.20 -8.45
CA MET A 141 17.54 -2.92 -7.35
C MET A 141 19.02 -2.49 -7.25
N THR A 142 19.31 -1.47 -6.43
CA THR A 142 20.71 -1.10 -6.18
C THR A 142 21.42 -2.21 -5.38
N PRO A 143 22.76 -2.28 -5.41
CA PRO A 143 23.51 -3.25 -4.60
C PRO A 143 23.17 -3.18 -3.10
N GLU A 144 22.94 -1.98 -2.57
CA GLU A 144 22.57 -1.74 -1.16
C GLU A 144 21.18 -2.33 -0.85
N ILE A 145 20.20 -2.07 -1.71
CA ILE A 145 18.83 -2.61 -1.56
C ILE A 145 18.87 -4.14 -1.71
N ALA A 146 19.61 -4.66 -2.70
CA ALA A 146 19.75 -6.11 -2.90
C ALA A 146 20.38 -6.79 -1.66
N ALA A 147 21.36 -6.16 -1.03
CA ALA A 147 21.97 -6.67 0.19
C ALA A 147 20.98 -6.73 1.37
N LEU A 148 20.07 -5.77 1.49
CA LEU A 148 19.02 -5.79 2.53
C LEU A 148 18.05 -6.97 2.33
N PHE A 149 17.55 -7.18 1.12
CA PHE A 149 16.66 -8.30 0.81
C PHE A 149 17.35 -9.67 0.87
N GLY A 150 18.64 -9.75 0.56
CA GLY A 150 19.42 -10.99 0.59
C GLY A 150 19.98 -11.37 1.96
N LYS A 151 19.86 -10.51 2.96
CA LYS A 151 20.36 -10.75 4.32
C LYS A 151 19.45 -11.74 5.06
N LYS A 152 20.05 -12.62 5.88
CA LYS A 152 19.29 -13.45 6.83
C LYS A 152 19.01 -12.66 8.09
N TYR A 153 17.75 -12.62 8.50
CA TYR A 153 17.28 -11.96 9.72
C TYR A 153 16.87 -12.99 10.76
N PRO A 154 16.98 -12.68 12.08
CA PRO A 154 16.52 -13.58 13.15
C PRO A 154 15.02 -13.92 13.05
N ARG A 155 14.17 -12.91 12.80
CA ARG A 155 12.78 -13.05 12.37
C ARG A 155 12.68 -12.54 10.94
N GLN A 156 11.84 -13.15 10.12
CA GLN A 156 11.62 -12.70 8.73
C GLN A 156 11.17 -11.23 8.71
N GLU A 157 10.32 -10.84 9.63
CA GLU A 157 9.77 -9.50 9.76
C GLU A 157 10.83 -8.44 10.13
N ASP A 158 11.94 -8.83 10.77
CA ASP A 158 13.04 -7.91 11.07
C ASP A 158 13.70 -7.33 9.81
N MET A 159 13.43 -7.93 8.64
CA MET A 159 13.83 -7.40 7.33
C MET A 159 13.23 -6.01 7.08
N TRP A 160 12.05 -5.74 7.62
CA TRP A 160 11.38 -4.46 7.43
C TRP A 160 12.07 -3.30 8.16
N LEU A 161 12.87 -3.57 9.21
CA LEU A 161 13.55 -2.51 9.97
C LEU A 161 14.47 -1.64 9.09
N PRO A 162 15.46 -2.18 8.38
CA PRO A 162 16.34 -1.37 7.56
C PRO A 162 15.70 -0.89 6.24
N ILE A 163 14.60 -1.50 5.80
CA ILE A 163 13.90 -1.13 4.57
C ILE A 163 12.93 0.02 4.80
N LEU A 164 12.15 -0.05 5.88
CA LEU A 164 11.06 0.87 6.15
C LEU A 164 11.45 2.05 7.07
N PHE A 165 12.50 1.89 7.88
CA PHE A 165 12.87 2.86 8.91
C PHE A 165 14.29 3.38 8.70
N ALA A 166 14.50 4.67 8.98
CA ALA A 166 15.81 5.31 8.91
C ALA A 166 16.80 4.71 9.94
N PRO A 167 18.12 4.76 9.69
CA PRO A 167 19.13 4.16 10.60
C PRO A 167 19.39 5.00 11.85
N THR A 168 18.41 5.77 12.32
CA THR A 168 18.47 6.57 13.54
C THR A 168 17.85 5.79 14.70
N GLU A 169 18.23 6.12 15.93
CA GLU A 169 17.69 5.46 17.12
C GLU A 169 16.16 5.63 17.21
N THR A 170 15.67 6.84 16.93
CA THR A 170 14.24 7.19 16.97
C THR A 170 13.46 6.35 15.96
N SER A 171 13.89 6.33 14.71
CA SER A 171 13.22 5.61 13.64
C SER A 171 13.26 4.09 13.86
N GLN A 172 14.41 3.54 14.25
CA GLN A 172 14.55 2.12 14.55
C GLN A 172 13.74 1.66 15.78
N LYS A 173 13.52 2.53 16.77
CA LYS A 173 12.59 2.24 17.88
C LYS A 173 11.17 2.09 17.38
N SER A 174 10.66 3.05 16.60
CA SER A 174 9.33 2.97 15.99
C SER A 174 9.21 1.73 15.07
N GLY A 175 10.30 1.36 14.39
CA GLY A 175 10.36 0.15 13.58
C GLY A 175 10.15 -1.13 14.38
N ARG A 176 10.80 -1.26 15.53
CA ARG A 176 10.58 -2.42 16.42
C ARG A 176 9.15 -2.48 16.92
N GLU A 177 8.58 -1.34 17.30
CA GLU A 177 7.16 -1.26 17.71
C GLU A 177 6.21 -1.67 16.58
N TYR A 178 6.50 -1.28 15.33
CA TYR A 178 5.77 -1.74 14.14
C TYR A 178 5.88 -3.25 13.96
N VAL A 179 7.10 -3.82 13.99
CA VAL A 179 7.30 -5.26 13.83
C VAL A 179 6.55 -6.03 14.92
N ASP A 180 6.59 -5.57 16.17
CA ASP A 180 5.87 -6.22 17.26
C ASP A 180 4.34 -6.17 17.06
N ARG A 181 3.79 -5.10 16.46
CA ARG A 181 2.36 -5.01 16.12
C ARG A 181 1.96 -5.98 15.01
N ILE A 182 2.72 -6.05 13.91
CA ILE A 182 2.34 -6.90 12.77
C ILE A 182 2.46 -8.41 13.06
N VAL A 183 3.26 -8.81 14.05
CA VAL A 183 3.38 -10.22 14.47
C VAL A 183 2.40 -10.62 15.58
N ALA A 184 1.61 -9.68 16.10
CA ALA A 184 0.69 -9.93 17.22
C ALA A 184 -0.45 -10.87 16.85
N ARG A 185 -0.93 -10.82 15.60
CA ARG A 185 -1.97 -11.71 15.09
C ARG A 185 -1.49 -13.17 15.06
N LYS A 186 -2.27 -14.07 15.66
CA LYS A 186 -1.94 -15.51 15.75
C LYS A 186 -2.42 -16.31 14.52
N ASP A 187 -3.58 -15.96 13.97
CA ASP A 187 -4.16 -16.58 12.79
C ASP A 187 -3.66 -15.83 11.54
N ARG A 188 -2.38 -16.04 11.24
CA ARG A 188 -1.70 -15.39 10.12
C ARG A 188 -2.00 -16.12 8.82
N ASP A 189 -1.88 -15.37 7.72
CA ASP A 189 -2.05 -15.87 6.36
C ASP A 189 -0.84 -16.71 5.90
N ASP A 190 -0.98 -17.42 4.80
CA ASP A 190 0.08 -18.20 4.20
C ASP A 190 1.28 -17.31 3.77
N PRO A 191 2.50 -17.83 3.82
CA PRO A 191 3.68 -17.09 3.38
C PRO A 191 3.68 -16.86 1.86
N PHE A 192 4.50 -15.91 1.41
CA PHE A 192 4.73 -15.65 -0.01
C PHE A 192 5.40 -16.81 -0.71
N SER A 193 5.03 -17.03 -1.98
CA SER A 193 5.77 -17.91 -2.89
C SER A 193 6.91 -17.16 -3.61
N GLU A 194 7.95 -17.88 -4.03
CA GLU A 194 9.01 -17.30 -4.88
C GLU A 194 8.45 -16.78 -6.21
N GLN A 195 7.45 -17.45 -6.76
CA GLN A 195 6.75 -17.01 -7.97
C GLN A 195 6.09 -15.65 -7.77
N SER A 196 5.41 -15.43 -6.63
CA SER A 196 4.78 -14.15 -6.30
C SER A 196 5.81 -13.02 -6.22
N ILE A 197 6.96 -13.27 -5.60
CA ILE A 197 8.04 -12.28 -5.49
C ILE A 197 8.57 -11.91 -6.88
N LEU A 198 8.82 -12.91 -7.74
CA LEU A 198 9.37 -12.69 -9.08
C LEU A 198 8.40 -11.89 -9.96
N ALA A 199 7.12 -12.26 -9.96
CA ALA A 199 6.09 -11.58 -10.75
C ALA A 199 5.90 -10.12 -10.31
N GLN A 200 5.83 -9.87 -8.99
CA GLN A 200 5.74 -8.50 -8.47
C GLN A 200 6.97 -7.67 -8.85
N ARG A 201 8.19 -8.23 -8.77
CA ARG A 201 9.42 -7.54 -9.22
C ARG A 201 9.37 -7.21 -10.71
N THR A 202 8.90 -8.13 -11.55
CA THR A 202 8.71 -7.92 -12.98
C THR A 202 7.75 -6.75 -13.23
N ALA A 203 6.60 -6.74 -12.55
CA ALA A 203 5.60 -5.68 -12.68
C ALA A 203 6.13 -4.31 -12.26
N ILE A 204 6.80 -4.22 -11.10
CA ILE A 204 7.40 -2.96 -10.62
C ILE A 204 8.51 -2.48 -11.59
N GLY A 205 9.35 -3.41 -12.06
CA GLY A 205 10.41 -3.09 -13.01
C GLY A 205 9.88 -2.55 -14.33
N ALA A 206 8.84 -3.17 -14.88
CA ALA A 206 8.17 -2.73 -16.11
C ALA A 206 7.51 -1.34 -15.93
N TYR A 207 6.85 -1.11 -14.80
CA TYR A 207 6.23 0.17 -14.46
C TYR A 207 7.26 1.30 -14.35
N GLY A 208 8.39 1.03 -13.68
CA GLY A 208 9.50 2.00 -13.54
C GLY A 208 10.29 2.23 -14.83
N ALA A 209 10.35 1.25 -15.74
CA ALA A 209 11.05 1.38 -17.01
C ALA A 209 10.28 2.17 -18.08
N ALA A 210 9.01 2.51 -17.84
CA ALA A 210 8.20 3.27 -18.77
C ALA A 210 8.81 4.66 -19.04
N LYS A 211 8.75 5.10 -20.30
CA LYS A 211 9.31 6.39 -20.73
C LYS A 211 8.19 7.36 -21.08
N ASP A 212 7.79 8.16 -20.12
CA ASP A 212 6.91 9.31 -20.34
C ASP A 212 7.37 10.48 -19.46
N PRO A 213 8.35 11.28 -19.91
CA PRO A 213 8.91 12.38 -19.11
C PRO A 213 7.88 13.47 -18.79
N ALA A 214 6.72 13.46 -19.41
CA ALA A 214 5.62 14.38 -19.14
C ALA A 214 4.57 13.78 -18.17
N TYR A 215 4.75 12.56 -17.71
CA TYR A 215 3.84 11.85 -16.78
C TYR A 215 2.35 12.00 -17.17
N ARG A 216 2.05 11.84 -18.47
CA ARG A 216 0.71 12.15 -19.04
C ARG A 216 -0.40 11.29 -18.45
N ASN A 217 -0.07 10.05 -18.06
CA ASN A 217 -1.02 9.15 -17.41
C ASN A 217 -1.58 9.72 -16.09
N LEU A 218 -0.79 10.51 -15.33
CA LEU A 218 -1.23 11.12 -14.09
C LEU A 218 -2.41 12.10 -14.29
N LYS A 219 -2.53 12.71 -15.47
CA LYS A 219 -3.66 13.61 -15.79
C LYS A 219 -5.00 12.88 -15.82
N SER A 220 -5.00 11.57 -16.00
CA SER A 220 -6.20 10.73 -15.98
C SER A 220 -6.65 10.34 -14.57
N LEU A 221 -5.80 10.54 -13.57
CA LEU A 221 -6.16 10.36 -12.16
C LEU A 221 -6.81 11.66 -11.66
N THR A 222 -8.12 11.73 -11.76
CA THR A 222 -8.90 12.94 -11.44
C THR A 222 -9.40 13.00 -10.00
N ALA A 223 -9.37 11.89 -9.27
CA ALA A 223 -9.66 11.89 -7.83
C ALA A 223 -8.63 12.74 -7.07
N PRO A 224 -9.02 13.45 -5.99
CA PRO A 224 -8.08 14.13 -5.12
C PRO A 224 -7.07 13.13 -4.51
N VAL A 225 -5.80 13.54 -4.42
CA VAL A 225 -4.70 12.68 -3.94
C VAL A 225 -3.97 13.31 -2.77
N LEU A 226 -3.72 12.53 -1.72
CA LEU A 226 -2.75 12.84 -0.67
C LEU A 226 -1.49 12.00 -0.88
N VAL A 227 -0.37 12.64 -1.14
CA VAL A 227 0.95 11.99 -1.25
C VAL A 227 1.68 12.14 0.08
N VAL A 228 2.18 11.02 0.61
CA VAL A 228 2.92 10.98 1.89
C VAL A 228 4.22 10.20 1.70
N ASN A 229 5.34 10.72 2.21
CA ASN A 229 6.61 9.98 2.20
C ASN A 229 7.52 10.38 3.37
N GLY A 230 8.63 9.68 3.54
CA GLY A 230 9.74 10.05 4.40
C GLY A 230 10.78 10.91 3.67
N THR A 231 11.59 11.65 4.43
CA THR A 231 12.69 12.46 3.87
C THR A 231 13.76 11.62 3.20
N ASP A 232 13.96 10.37 3.66
CA ASP A 232 15.11 9.53 3.34
C ASP A 232 14.71 8.19 2.72
N ASP A 233 13.64 8.15 1.92
CA ASP A 233 13.17 6.92 1.27
C ASP A 233 14.22 6.37 0.30
N ILE A 234 14.84 5.25 0.69
CA ILE A 234 15.88 4.56 -0.09
C ILE A 234 15.32 3.62 -1.16
N ILE A 235 14.04 3.22 -1.04
CA ILE A 235 13.39 2.27 -1.94
C ILE A 235 12.75 2.99 -3.13
N ILE A 236 11.87 3.95 -2.85
CA ILE A 236 11.29 4.83 -3.87
C ILE A 236 11.65 6.27 -3.51
N ALA A 237 12.70 6.78 -4.14
CA ALA A 237 13.29 8.07 -3.80
C ALA A 237 12.23 9.16 -3.60
N THR A 238 12.33 9.91 -2.51
CA THR A 238 11.37 10.94 -2.07
C THR A 238 11.02 11.96 -3.16
N ILE A 239 11.93 12.21 -4.12
CA ILE A 239 11.67 13.08 -5.28
C ILE A 239 10.43 12.64 -6.08
N ASN A 240 10.11 11.33 -6.10
CA ASN A 240 8.91 10.84 -6.79
C ASN A 240 7.62 11.38 -6.19
N SER A 241 7.60 11.62 -4.89
CA SER A 241 6.44 12.22 -4.21
C SER A 241 6.21 13.67 -4.67
N TYR A 242 7.28 14.42 -4.86
CA TYR A 242 7.21 15.77 -5.44
C TYR A 242 6.74 15.74 -6.90
N ILE A 243 7.25 14.79 -7.70
CA ILE A 243 6.80 14.60 -9.09
C ILE A 243 5.30 14.27 -9.13
N LEU A 244 4.82 13.35 -8.29
CA LEU A 244 3.39 13.06 -8.17
C LEU A 244 2.59 14.34 -7.90
N GLN A 245 2.98 15.12 -6.89
CA GLN A 245 2.27 16.34 -6.52
C GLN A 245 2.27 17.39 -7.64
N GLN A 246 3.33 17.50 -8.44
CA GLN A 246 3.43 18.47 -9.54
C GLN A 246 2.60 18.08 -10.77
N PHE A 247 2.42 16.80 -11.06
CA PHE A 247 1.81 16.32 -12.28
C PHE A 247 0.38 15.79 -12.13
N LEU A 248 -0.05 15.49 -10.90
CA LEU A 248 -1.43 15.17 -10.58
C LEU A 248 -2.30 16.43 -10.62
N PRO A 249 -3.55 16.35 -11.12
CA PRO A 249 -4.46 17.51 -11.21
C PRO A 249 -4.80 18.14 -9.85
N ASP A 250 -4.97 17.31 -8.81
CA ASP A 250 -5.36 17.72 -7.46
C ASP A 250 -4.61 16.86 -6.44
N ALA A 251 -3.47 17.37 -5.94
CA ALA A 251 -2.61 16.63 -5.02
C ALA A 251 -2.03 17.50 -3.90
N GLN A 252 -2.13 16.99 -2.68
CA GLN A 252 -1.45 17.50 -1.49
C GLN A 252 -0.21 16.64 -1.22
N LEU A 253 0.86 17.21 -0.65
CA LEU A 253 2.11 16.51 -0.33
C LEU A 253 2.50 16.73 1.13
N ILE A 254 2.83 15.64 1.81
CA ILE A 254 3.37 15.65 3.18
C ILE A 254 4.65 14.82 3.22
N ILE A 255 5.73 15.39 3.74
CA ILE A 255 7.01 14.70 3.96
C ILE A 255 7.29 14.66 5.46
N TYR A 256 7.47 13.45 6.01
CA TYR A 256 7.82 13.26 7.41
C TYR A 256 9.34 13.24 7.60
N PRO A 257 9.87 13.97 8.61
CA PRO A 257 11.30 14.01 8.90
C PRO A 257 11.79 12.69 9.49
N ASP A 258 13.09 12.42 9.41
CA ASP A 258 13.75 11.25 10.01
C ASP A 258 13.06 9.92 9.66
N ALA A 259 12.52 9.82 8.44
CA ALA A 259 11.71 8.68 8.02
C ALA A 259 12.14 8.17 6.65
N ASN A 260 12.15 6.85 6.52
CA ASN A 260 12.43 6.11 5.31
C ASN A 260 11.12 5.67 4.63
N HIS A 261 11.12 4.57 3.91
CA HIS A 261 10.00 4.04 3.10
C HIS A 261 8.71 3.76 3.91
N GLY A 262 8.81 3.52 5.21
CA GLY A 262 7.69 3.28 6.13
C GLY A 262 7.29 4.50 6.97
N ALA A 263 7.32 5.70 6.41
CA ALA A 263 7.08 6.95 7.14
C ALA A 263 5.75 6.96 7.92
N HIS A 264 4.68 6.41 7.36
CA HIS A 264 3.37 6.28 8.02
C HIS A 264 3.38 5.28 9.18
N PHE A 265 4.20 4.24 9.12
CA PHE A 265 4.39 3.30 10.22
C PHE A 265 5.20 3.89 11.37
N GLN A 266 6.08 4.85 11.06
CA GLN A 266 6.85 5.58 12.07
C GLN A 266 6.02 6.63 12.79
N TYR A 267 5.06 7.25 12.09
CA TYR A 267 4.20 8.32 12.59
C TYR A 267 2.71 7.99 12.46
N PRO A 268 2.22 6.84 13.01
CA PRO A 268 0.86 6.37 12.72
C PRO A 268 -0.22 7.37 13.17
N ASP A 269 -0.10 7.97 14.34
CA ASP A 269 -1.08 8.94 14.86
C ASP A 269 -1.13 10.22 14.00
N LEU A 270 0.02 10.69 13.53
CA LEU A 270 0.12 11.88 12.69
C LEU A 270 -0.41 11.59 11.29
N PHE A 271 -0.08 10.43 10.75
CA PHE A 271 -0.62 9.95 9.47
C PHE A 271 -2.15 9.86 9.51
N LEU A 272 -2.72 9.27 10.55
CA LEU A 272 -4.17 9.18 10.74
C LEU A 272 -4.83 10.57 10.82
N LYS A 273 -4.22 11.55 11.49
CA LYS A 273 -4.75 12.93 11.56
C LYS A 273 -4.78 13.58 10.17
N HIS A 274 -3.67 13.49 9.42
CA HIS A 274 -3.58 14.08 8.10
C HIS A 274 -4.53 13.40 7.10
N THR A 275 -4.57 12.07 7.11
CA THR A 275 -5.44 11.33 6.19
C THR A 275 -6.92 11.52 6.49
N ARG A 276 -7.32 11.58 7.77
CA ARG A 276 -8.70 11.89 8.12
C ARG A 276 -9.08 13.29 7.67
N LEU A 277 -8.23 14.30 7.92
CA LEU A 277 -8.49 15.66 7.43
C LEU A 277 -8.73 15.65 5.92
N PHE A 278 -7.86 15.01 5.16
CA PHE A 278 -7.98 14.89 3.70
C PHE A 278 -9.22 14.10 3.26
N LEU A 279 -9.50 12.94 3.87
CA LEU A 279 -10.62 12.09 3.48
C LEU A 279 -11.99 12.66 3.88
N ASP A 280 -12.04 13.57 4.87
CA ASP A 280 -13.26 14.19 5.38
C ASP A 280 -13.56 15.56 4.75
N GLU A 281 -12.68 16.10 3.90
CA GLU A 281 -12.97 17.29 3.08
C GLU A 281 -14.20 17.03 2.19
N GLN A 282 -15.09 18.04 2.07
CA GLN A 282 -16.30 17.97 1.24
C GLN A 282 -16.02 18.39 -0.19
#